data_c6ec81e92469ed5d44c6f7a5d3e80489
#
_entry.id   c6ec81e92469ed5d44c6f7a5d3e80489
#
_cell.length_a   1.000
_cell.length_b   1.000
_cell.length_c   1.000
_cell.angle_alpha   90.00
_cell.angle_beta   90.00
_cell.angle_gamma   90.00
#
_symmetry.space_group_name_H-M   'P 1'
#
loop_
_entity.id
_entity.type
_entity.pdbx_description
1 polymer ?
#
loop_
_entity_poly.entity_id
_entity_poly.type
_entity_poly.pdbx_seq_one_letter_code
_entity_poly.pdbx_strand_id
1 'polypeptide(L)'
;MRLSDKFTIAGDVYRTEWSDYWIKDRNGSKSPLTGKPRQQSHIQNTTQVRIGGEYLFVFERTLVPLRLGAFYDPEPSDKNPDDYFGISVGTGMMLGNVVLDCAYIFRWARDVGGDAVGIPQSDADFDQHRLIVSMIYHF
;
A
#
# COMPACT_ATOMS: atom_id res chain seq x y z
N MET A 1 16.89 8.35 -0.30
CA MET A 1 18.00 9.20 -0.75
C MET A 1 17.72 10.65 -0.35
N ARG A 2 18.64 11.31 0.33
CA ARG A 2 18.53 12.72 0.73
C ARG A 2 19.21 13.57 -0.34
N LEU A 3 18.47 14.41 -1.04
CA LEU A 3 18.98 15.26 -2.11
C LEU A 3 19.46 16.63 -1.61
N SER A 4 18.89 17.09 -0.49
CA SER A 4 19.33 18.30 0.23
C SER A 4 18.88 18.21 1.68
N ASP A 5 19.21 19.20 2.50
CA ASP A 5 18.75 19.27 3.90
C ASP A 5 17.21 19.39 4.03
N LYS A 6 16.55 19.79 2.94
CA LYS A 6 15.10 20.00 2.92
C LYS A 6 14.34 19.01 2.05
N PHE A 7 15.03 18.22 1.20
CA PHE A 7 14.36 17.36 0.24
C PHE A 7 14.87 15.91 0.30
N THR A 8 13.95 14.99 0.51
CA THR A 8 14.20 13.54 0.57
C THR A 8 13.32 12.81 -0.43
N ILE A 9 13.89 11.83 -1.12
CA ILE A 9 13.14 10.86 -1.95
C ILE A 9 13.37 9.47 -1.37
N ALA A 10 12.31 8.69 -1.28
CA ALA A 10 12.32 7.29 -0.90
C ALA A 10 11.63 6.45 -1.97
N GLY A 11 12.13 5.26 -2.19
CA GLY A 11 11.50 4.25 -3.05
C GLY A 11 11.64 2.89 -2.42
N ASP A 12 10.64 2.06 -2.61
CA ASP A 12 10.55 0.72 -2.09
C ASP A 12 9.99 -0.23 -3.15
N VAL A 13 10.59 -1.41 -3.27
CA VAL A 13 10.13 -2.50 -4.13
C VAL A 13 10.01 -3.74 -3.26
N TYR A 14 8.81 -4.27 -3.17
CA TYR A 14 8.50 -5.42 -2.35
C TYR A 14 7.91 -6.54 -3.18
N ARG A 15 8.52 -7.73 -3.14
CA ARG A 15 8.03 -8.91 -3.82
C ARG A 15 7.53 -9.95 -2.83
N THR A 16 6.33 -10.47 -3.07
CA THR A 16 5.75 -11.57 -2.28
C THR A 16 5.63 -12.82 -3.16
N GLU A 17 6.24 -13.90 -2.70
CA GLU A 17 6.23 -15.22 -3.35
C GLU A 17 5.00 -16.03 -2.86
N TRP A 18 3.82 -15.66 -3.35
CA TRP A 18 2.56 -16.33 -2.97
C TRP A 18 2.49 -17.77 -3.44
N SER A 19 3.18 -18.10 -4.54
CA SER A 19 3.28 -19.46 -5.06
C SER A 19 3.95 -20.44 -4.09
N ASP A 20 4.73 -19.94 -3.15
CA ASP A 20 5.46 -20.77 -2.15
C ASP A 20 4.76 -20.80 -0.80
N TYR A 21 3.63 -20.09 -0.65
CA TYR A 21 2.90 -20.02 0.61
C TYR A 21 1.83 -21.10 0.69
N TRP A 22 2.07 -22.15 1.50
CA TRP A 22 1.21 -23.32 1.66
C TRP A 22 0.91 -23.62 3.11
N ILE A 23 -0.36 -23.93 3.41
CA ILE A 23 -0.77 -24.52 4.68
C ILE A 23 -0.83 -26.03 4.52
N LYS A 24 -0.15 -26.77 5.40
CA LYS A 24 -0.22 -28.21 5.48
C LYS A 24 -1.26 -28.63 6.53
N ASP A 25 -2.22 -29.44 6.12
CA ASP A 25 -3.17 -30.10 7.01
C ASP A 25 -3.09 -31.62 6.84
N ARG A 26 -3.98 -32.37 7.54
CA ARG A 26 -4.03 -33.86 7.43
C ARG A 26 -4.41 -34.33 6.03
N ASN A 27 -5.01 -33.49 5.21
CA ASN A 27 -5.51 -33.81 3.87
C ASN A 27 -4.54 -33.33 2.76
N GLY A 28 -3.38 -32.78 3.12
CA GLY A 28 -2.36 -32.32 2.17
C GLY A 28 -2.04 -30.83 2.30
N SER A 29 -1.43 -30.27 1.23
CA SER A 29 -1.06 -28.85 1.19
C SER A 29 -2.09 -28.07 0.39
N LYS A 30 -2.55 -26.93 0.95
CA LYS A 30 -3.53 -26.03 0.34
C LYS A 30 -3.00 -24.59 0.31
N SER A 31 -3.38 -23.84 -0.72
CA SER A 31 -3.15 -22.40 -0.74
C SER A 31 -4.06 -21.70 0.28
N PRO A 32 -3.54 -20.86 1.17
CA PRO A 32 -4.35 -20.11 2.13
C PRO A 32 -5.27 -19.08 1.49
N LEU A 33 -4.93 -18.62 0.27
CA LEU A 33 -5.69 -17.61 -0.44
C LEU A 33 -6.87 -18.20 -1.21
N THR A 34 -6.69 -19.34 -1.90
CA THR A 34 -7.75 -19.95 -2.72
C THR A 34 -8.42 -21.15 -2.02
N GLY A 35 -7.81 -21.70 -0.97
CA GLY A 35 -8.25 -22.96 -0.36
C GLY A 35 -8.02 -24.20 -1.25
N LYS A 36 -7.51 -24.02 -2.48
CA LYS A 36 -7.28 -25.11 -3.45
C LYS A 36 -6.03 -25.92 -3.11
N PRO A 37 -6.00 -27.24 -3.45
CA PRO A 37 -4.80 -28.07 -3.37
C PRO A 37 -3.69 -27.50 -4.25
N ARG A 38 -2.43 -27.83 -3.91
CA ARG A 38 -1.24 -27.29 -4.62
C ARG A 38 -1.26 -27.49 -6.13
N GLN A 39 -1.80 -28.60 -6.60
CA GLN A 39 -1.86 -28.90 -8.04
C GLN A 39 -2.92 -28.09 -8.81
N GLN A 40 -3.84 -27.43 -8.09
CA GLN A 40 -4.97 -26.69 -8.66
C GLN A 40 -4.89 -25.19 -8.40
N SER A 41 -3.89 -24.72 -7.66
CA SER A 41 -3.68 -23.30 -7.37
C SER A 41 -2.54 -22.75 -8.22
N HIS A 42 -2.82 -21.72 -8.98
CA HIS A 42 -1.88 -21.05 -9.88
C HIS A 42 -1.68 -19.59 -9.46
N ILE A 43 -1.66 -19.35 -8.14
CA ILE A 43 -1.48 -17.99 -7.60
C ILE A 43 -0.18 -17.38 -8.11
N GLN A 44 -0.29 -16.18 -8.64
CA GLN A 44 0.83 -15.40 -9.13
C GLN A 44 1.51 -14.64 -7.98
N ASN A 45 2.83 -14.52 -8.08
CA ASN A 45 3.61 -13.69 -7.19
C ASN A 45 3.38 -12.21 -7.51
N THR A 46 3.36 -11.37 -6.48
CA THR A 46 3.11 -9.95 -6.65
C THR A 46 4.38 -9.13 -6.40
N THR A 47 4.53 -8.03 -7.16
CA THR A 47 5.60 -7.06 -6.94
C THR A 47 4.98 -5.69 -6.72
N GLN A 48 5.08 -5.17 -5.51
CA GLN A 48 4.64 -3.84 -5.14
C GLN A 48 5.76 -2.84 -5.37
N VAL A 49 5.41 -1.65 -5.84
CA VAL A 49 6.35 -0.55 -6.03
C VAL A 49 5.80 0.70 -5.36
N ARG A 50 6.63 1.38 -4.59
CA ARG A 50 6.27 2.64 -3.91
C ARG A 50 7.35 3.66 -4.14
N ILE A 51 6.94 4.90 -4.36
CA ILE A 51 7.84 6.05 -4.44
C ILE A 51 7.22 7.21 -3.68
N GLY A 52 8.05 7.98 -2.99
CA GLY A 52 7.59 9.14 -2.27
C GLY A 52 8.69 10.19 -2.14
N GLY A 53 8.25 11.42 -1.91
CA GLY A 53 9.13 12.55 -1.63
C GLY A 53 8.60 13.38 -0.48
N GLU A 54 9.52 13.97 0.26
CA GLU A 54 9.24 14.92 1.33
C GLU A 54 10.04 16.19 1.11
N TYR A 55 9.37 17.32 1.24
CA TYR A 55 10.01 18.63 1.31
C TYR A 55 9.71 19.30 2.65
N LEU A 56 10.74 19.77 3.35
CA LEU A 56 10.67 20.42 4.64
C LEU A 56 10.66 21.95 4.49
N PHE A 57 9.55 22.57 4.85
CA PHE A 57 9.49 24.01 5.06
C PHE A 57 9.94 24.32 6.48
N VAL A 58 11.06 25.04 6.57
CA VAL A 58 11.68 25.40 7.87
C VAL A 58 11.33 26.86 8.16
N PHE A 59 10.55 27.07 9.22
CA PHE A 59 10.22 28.36 9.78
C PHE A 59 10.94 28.56 11.12
N GLU A 60 10.97 29.76 11.67
CA GLU A 60 11.68 30.09 12.90
C GLU A 60 11.24 29.25 14.13
N ARG A 61 9.97 28.85 14.18
CA ARG A 61 9.38 28.13 15.34
C ARG A 61 8.71 26.81 15.01
N THR A 62 8.70 26.43 13.75
CA THR A 62 8.05 25.19 13.34
C THR A 62 8.67 24.60 12.08
N LEU A 63 8.52 23.29 11.91
CA LEU A 63 8.83 22.54 10.71
C LEU A 63 7.52 22.03 10.11
N VAL A 64 7.32 22.27 8.82
CA VAL A 64 6.14 21.80 8.09
C VAL A 64 6.61 20.92 6.93
N PRO A 65 6.48 19.60 7.02
CA PRO A 65 6.74 18.69 5.90
C PRO A 65 5.57 18.72 4.91
N LEU A 66 5.89 18.68 3.63
CA LEU A 66 4.98 18.30 2.56
C LEU A 66 5.44 16.97 1.98
N ARG A 67 4.56 15.97 2.00
CA ARG A 67 4.83 14.61 1.55
C ARG A 67 3.93 14.26 0.39
N LEU A 68 4.50 13.69 -0.66
CA LEU A 68 3.78 13.15 -1.80
C LEU A 68 4.24 11.73 -2.05
N GLY A 69 3.33 10.85 -2.43
CA GLY A 69 3.65 9.47 -2.73
C GLY A 69 2.76 8.88 -3.81
N ALA A 70 3.27 7.86 -4.47
CA ALA A 70 2.51 7.01 -5.38
C ALA A 70 2.91 5.55 -5.16
N PHE A 71 1.97 4.63 -5.40
CA PHE A 71 2.22 3.20 -5.27
C PHE A 71 1.41 2.39 -6.27
N TYR A 72 1.98 1.24 -6.59
CA TYR A 72 1.38 0.15 -7.33
C TYR A 72 1.34 -1.09 -6.43
N ASP A 73 0.18 -1.72 -6.29
CA ASP A 73 -0.08 -2.80 -5.34
C ASP A 73 -0.98 -3.86 -6.01
N PRO A 74 -0.40 -4.81 -6.77
CA PRO A 74 -1.17 -5.86 -7.44
C PRO A 74 -1.71 -6.87 -6.43
N GLU A 75 -2.94 -7.32 -6.64
CA GLU A 75 -3.55 -8.36 -5.83
C GLU A 75 -3.06 -9.76 -6.23
N PRO A 76 -2.77 -10.66 -5.26
CA PRO A 76 -2.49 -12.06 -5.58
C PRO A 76 -3.74 -12.76 -6.09
N SER A 77 -3.74 -13.19 -7.34
CA SER A 77 -4.86 -13.88 -7.96
C SER A 77 -4.43 -15.19 -8.63
N ASP A 78 -5.40 -16.12 -8.77
CA ASP A 78 -5.21 -17.42 -9.42
C ASP A 78 -5.30 -17.33 -10.95
N LYS A 79 -5.92 -16.25 -11.49
CA LYS A 79 -6.11 -16.07 -12.94
C LYS A 79 -5.82 -14.66 -13.42
N ASN A 80 -6.62 -13.70 -12.98
CA ASN A 80 -6.52 -12.29 -13.38
C ASN A 80 -6.25 -11.46 -12.13
N PRO A 81 -4.99 -11.03 -11.90
CA PRO A 81 -4.69 -10.13 -10.79
C PRO A 81 -5.33 -8.76 -11.04
N ASP A 82 -5.97 -8.22 -10.01
CA ASP A 82 -6.41 -6.84 -10.02
C ASP A 82 -5.26 -5.91 -9.64
N ASP A 83 -5.08 -4.87 -10.43
CA ASP A 83 -4.02 -3.89 -10.22
C ASP A 83 -4.53 -2.67 -9.47
N TYR A 84 -4.02 -2.47 -8.27
CA TYR A 84 -4.33 -1.29 -7.47
C TYR A 84 -3.24 -0.23 -7.60
N PHE A 85 -3.69 0.99 -7.82
CA PHE A 85 -2.84 2.17 -7.85
C PHE A 85 -3.25 3.11 -6.73
N GLY A 86 -2.33 3.92 -6.27
CA GLY A 86 -2.67 4.95 -5.31
C GLY A 86 -1.70 6.09 -5.28
N ILE A 87 -2.22 7.23 -4.84
CA ILE A 87 -1.47 8.44 -4.55
C ILE A 87 -1.73 8.87 -3.11
N SER A 88 -0.78 9.57 -2.54
CA SER A 88 -0.91 10.12 -1.20
C SER A 88 -0.34 11.51 -1.12
N VAL A 89 -0.96 12.35 -0.29
CA VAL A 89 -0.45 13.64 0.12
C VAL A 89 -0.49 13.71 1.64
N GLY A 90 0.56 14.25 2.25
CA GLY A 90 0.64 14.39 3.70
C GLY A 90 1.34 15.68 4.08
N THR A 91 0.96 16.19 5.24
CA THR A 91 1.60 17.34 5.89
C THR A 91 1.58 17.17 7.39
N GLY A 92 2.33 17.97 8.10
CA GLY A 92 2.35 17.98 9.54
C GLY A 92 2.91 19.29 10.09
N MET A 93 2.94 19.42 11.38
CA MET A 93 3.59 20.53 12.06
C MET A 93 4.07 20.11 13.45
N MET A 94 5.14 20.73 13.89
CA MET A 94 5.67 20.60 15.23
C MET A 94 5.48 21.93 15.97
N LEU A 95 4.72 21.89 17.04
CA LEU A 95 4.40 23.06 17.90
C LEU A 95 4.87 22.75 19.32
N GLY A 96 6.07 23.19 19.68
CA GLY A 96 6.66 22.86 20.99
C GLY A 96 6.80 21.32 21.15
N ASN A 97 6.10 20.77 22.15
CA ASN A 97 6.11 19.34 22.44
C ASN A 97 5.04 18.52 21.68
N VAL A 98 4.26 19.16 20.82
CA VAL A 98 3.19 18.49 20.06
C VAL A 98 3.59 18.35 18.60
N VAL A 99 3.47 17.15 18.05
CA VAL A 99 3.56 16.87 16.63
C VAL A 99 2.19 16.47 16.12
N LEU A 100 1.71 17.14 15.09
CA LEU A 100 0.46 16.84 14.39
C LEU A 100 0.79 16.44 12.97
N ASP A 101 0.25 15.32 12.51
CA ASP A 101 0.36 14.85 11.12
C ASP A 101 -1.01 14.55 10.55
N CYS A 102 -1.17 14.84 9.25
CA CYS A 102 -2.34 14.52 8.47
C CYS A 102 -1.91 13.96 7.12
N ALA A 103 -2.56 12.88 6.68
CA ALA A 103 -2.31 12.28 5.38
C ALA A 103 -3.63 11.88 4.73
N TYR A 104 -3.71 12.09 3.42
CA TYR A 104 -4.79 11.61 2.59
C TYR A 104 -4.23 10.65 1.55
N ILE A 105 -4.94 9.53 1.37
CA ILE A 105 -4.60 8.48 0.41
C ILE A 105 -5.82 8.24 -0.47
N PHE A 106 -5.60 8.27 -1.78
CA PHE A 106 -6.55 7.81 -2.78
C PHE A 106 -6.01 6.56 -3.45
N ARG A 107 -6.77 5.45 -3.40
CA ARG A 107 -6.46 4.17 -4.01
C ARG A 107 -7.57 3.79 -4.96
N TRP A 108 -7.22 3.31 -6.14
CA TRP A 108 -8.18 2.89 -7.14
C TRP A 108 -7.73 1.62 -7.87
N ALA A 109 -8.71 0.90 -8.39
CA ALA A 109 -8.53 -0.19 -9.34
C ALA A 109 -9.69 -0.15 -10.34
N ARG A 110 -9.48 -0.66 -11.53
CA ARG A 110 -10.49 -0.73 -12.60
C ARG A 110 -10.70 -2.18 -13.00
N ASP A 111 -11.93 -2.49 -13.44
CA ASP A 111 -12.33 -3.83 -13.87
C ASP A 111 -12.06 -4.91 -12.81
N VAL A 112 -12.29 -4.58 -11.53
CA VAL A 112 -12.06 -5.49 -10.40
C VAL A 112 -13.03 -6.67 -10.52
N GLY A 113 -12.50 -7.82 -10.87
CA GLY A 113 -13.28 -9.03 -11.12
C GLY A 113 -12.79 -10.22 -10.31
N GLY A 114 -13.33 -10.37 -9.10
CA GLY A 114 -12.78 -11.25 -8.10
C GLY A 114 -12.97 -12.74 -8.28
N ASP A 115 -11.97 -13.47 -8.74
CA ASP A 115 -11.85 -14.90 -8.42
C ASP A 115 -11.42 -15.13 -6.95
N ALA A 116 -10.77 -14.14 -6.30
CA ALA A 116 -10.28 -14.25 -4.94
C ALA A 116 -11.37 -14.05 -3.86
N VAL A 117 -12.46 -13.35 -4.17
CA VAL A 117 -13.50 -12.99 -3.20
C VAL A 117 -14.83 -13.69 -3.46
N GLY A 118 -14.91 -14.57 -4.47
CA GLY A 118 -16.14 -15.30 -4.79
C GLY A 118 -17.27 -14.41 -5.33
N ILE A 119 -16.96 -13.19 -5.76
CA ILE A 119 -17.86 -12.31 -6.47
C ILE A 119 -17.80 -12.70 -7.96
N PRO A 120 -18.95 -12.99 -8.62
CA PRO A 120 -18.95 -13.25 -10.05
C PRO A 120 -18.31 -12.07 -10.76
N GLN A 121 -17.56 -12.37 -11.83
CA GLN A 121 -16.91 -11.40 -12.71
C GLN A 121 -17.81 -10.18 -12.93
N SER A 122 -17.49 -9.08 -12.27
CA SER A 122 -18.19 -7.81 -12.39
C SER A 122 -17.15 -6.77 -12.81
N ASP A 123 -17.43 -6.04 -13.89
CA ASP A 123 -16.65 -4.86 -14.30
C ASP A 123 -16.84 -3.72 -13.27
N ALA A 124 -16.48 -3.96 -12.03
CA ALA A 124 -16.64 -3.00 -10.95
C ALA A 124 -15.39 -2.15 -10.80
N ASP A 125 -15.60 -0.85 -10.68
CA ASP A 125 -14.53 0.08 -10.32
C ASP A 125 -14.41 0.16 -8.78
N PHE A 126 -13.18 0.17 -8.29
CA PHE A 126 -12.87 0.35 -6.88
C PHE A 126 -12.20 1.71 -6.65
N ASP A 127 -12.81 2.53 -5.82
CA ASP A 127 -12.25 3.79 -5.36
C ASP A 127 -12.29 3.86 -3.83
N GLN A 128 -11.12 4.10 -3.20
CA GLN A 128 -10.99 4.21 -1.76
C GLN A 128 -10.31 5.51 -1.37
N HIS A 129 -10.96 6.24 -0.47
CA HIS A 129 -10.43 7.45 0.15
C HIS A 129 -10.11 7.17 1.62
N ARG A 130 -8.91 7.52 2.07
CA ARG A 130 -8.49 7.36 3.47
C ARG A 130 -7.86 8.63 3.98
N LEU A 131 -8.40 9.16 5.08
CA LEU A 131 -7.82 10.25 5.84
C LEU A 131 -7.21 9.69 7.13
N ILE A 132 -5.97 10.05 7.41
CA ILE A 132 -5.24 9.65 8.61
C ILE A 132 -4.78 10.90 9.31
N VAL A 133 -5.08 11.01 10.61
CA VAL A 133 -4.62 12.09 11.47
C VAL A 133 -3.93 11.47 12.68
N SER A 134 -2.76 11.97 13.02
CA SER A 134 -2.03 11.54 14.22
C SER A 134 -1.56 12.73 15.04
N MET A 135 -1.45 12.52 16.35
CA MET A 135 -0.90 13.48 17.29
C MET A 135 0.07 12.76 18.23
N ILE A 136 1.27 13.31 18.38
CA ILE A 136 2.29 12.82 19.30
C ILE A 136 2.62 13.94 20.28
N TYR A 137 2.62 13.63 21.58
CA TYR A 137 3.03 14.55 22.64
C TYR A 137 4.33 14.04 23.29
N HIS A 138 5.34 14.89 23.33
CA HIS A 138 6.61 14.61 24.01
C HIS A 138 6.58 15.25 25.41
N PHE A 139 6.78 14.45 26.46
CA PHE A 139 6.85 14.97 27.85
C PHE A 139 8.29 15.20 28.29
#